data_d7f227336fdb43014108d526d72f883b
#
_entry.id   d7f227336fdb43014108d526d72f883b
#
_cell.length_a   1.000
_cell.length_b   1.000
_cell.length_c   1.000
_cell.angle_alpha   90.00
_cell.angle_beta   90.00
_cell.angle_gamma   90.00
#
_symmetry.space_group_name_H-M   'P 1'
#
loop_
_entity.id
_entity.type
_entity.pdbx_description
1 polymer ?
#
loop_
_entity_poly.entity_id
_entity_poly.type
_entity_poly.pdbx_seq_one_letter_code
_entity_poly.pdbx_strand_id
1 'polypeptide(L)'
;YARSTYKAELLEAFSPVKEVKEQVKKIANNINKAKAFGIVKSGIYIIRQQVIEQKQVLNLLDFDDLINTLANCLNAGTLSDDNSSECHFVEGNSNLLAKQCLAQYPVALIDEFQDTDPKQFGILQSIYYGDNAKKANAGLFLIGDPKQAIYGFRGGDIFAYLNARSGCDHH
;
A
#
# COMPACT_ATOMS: atom_id res chain seq x y z
N TYR A 1 17.81 51.50 -41.24
CA TYR A 1 17.62 50.08 -41.71
C TYR A 1 18.75 49.16 -41.24
N ALA A 2 20.03 49.51 -41.33
CA ALA A 2 21.20 48.70 -40.95
C ALA A 2 21.23 48.27 -39.46
N ARG A 3 20.71 49.10 -38.54
CA ARG A 3 20.71 48.83 -37.08
C ARG A 3 19.73 47.72 -36.65
N SER A 4 18.65 47.51 -37.38
CA SER A 4 17.63 46.48 -37.06
C SER A 4 18.08 45.09 -37.53
N THR A 5 18.76 45.02 -38.69
CA THR A 5 19.30 43.77 -39.23
C THR A 5 20.42 43.22 -38.36
N TYR A 6 21.33 44.07 -37.91
CA TYR A 6 22.45 43.70 -37.03
C TYR A 6 21.99 43.19 -35.67
N LYS A 7 20.89 43.75 -35.18
CA LYS A 7 20.23 43.28 -33.92
C LYS A 7 19.60 41.88 -34.08
N ALA A 8 19.00 41.59 -35.24
CA ALA A 8 18.42 40.30 -35.53
C ALA A 8 19.48 39.21 -35.65
N GLU A 9 20.56 39.45 -36.38
CA GLU A 9 21.70 38.55 -36.54
C GLU A 9 22.40 38.24 -35.19
N LEU A 10 22.58 39.27 -34.33
CA LEU A 10 23.08 39.09 -32.98
C LEU A 10 22.16 38.22 -32.10
N LEU A 11 20.84 38.43 -32.16
CA LEU A 11 19.87 37.65 -31.42
C LEU A 11 19.86 36.19 -31.87
N GLU A 12 20.04 35.94 -33.16
CA GLU A 12 20.13 34.59 -33.73
C GLU A 12 21.44 33.91 -33.32
N ALA A 13 22.54 34.61 -33.38
CA ALA A 13 23.87 34.09 -32.93
C ALA A 13 23.88 33.74 -31.43
N PHE A 14 23.12 34.46 -30.59
CA PHE A 14 23.01 34.18 -29.15
C PHE A 14 21.86 33.25 -28.80
N SER A 15 21.07 32.75 -29.75
CA SER A 15 19.99 31.81 -29.53
C SER A 15 20.45 30.53 -28.81
N PRO A 16 21.58 29.86 -29.20
CA PRO A 16 22.05 28.67 -28.49
C PRO A 16 22.43 28.91 -27.02
N VAL A 17 22.96 30.11 -26.74
CA VAL A 17 23.33 30.48 -25.35
C VAL A 17 22.10 30.66 -24.49
N LYS A 18 21.00 31.19 -25.01
CA LYS A 18 19.72 31.29 -24.31
C LYS A 18 19.12 29.91 -24.02
N GLU A 19 19.20 29.02 -25.00
CA GLU A 19 18.71 27.64 -24.84
C GLU A 19 19.46 26.91 -23.74
N VAL A 20 20.78 26.97 -23.74
CA VAL A 20 21.63 26.37 -22.67
C VAL A 20 21.29 26.99 -21.31
N LYS A 21 21.11 28.31 -21.23
CA LYS A 21 20.71 28.99 -19.98
C LYS A 21 19.37 28.48 -19.45
N GLU A 22 18.38 28.30 -20.29
CA GLU A 22 17.08 27.77 -19.87
C GLU A 22 17.15 26.27 -19.48
N GLN A 23 17.96 25.48 -20.16
CA GLN A 23 18.23 24.10 -19.77
C GLN A 23 18.90 24.01 -18.40
N VAL A 24 19.92 24.84 -18.16
CA VAL A 24 20.60 24.90 -16.84
C VAL A 24 19.63 25.29 -15.73
N LYS A 25 18.74 26.26 -15.96
CA LYS A 25 17.70 26.61 -14.98
C LYS A 25 16.75 25.46 -14.70
N LYS A 26 16.30 24.74 -15.73
CA LYS A 26 15.43 23.56 -15.56
C LYS A 26 16.13 22.47 -14.72
N ILE A 27 17.40 22.18 -15.02
CA ILE A 27 18.19 21.21 -14.27
C ILE A 27 18.35 21.63 -12.80
N ALA A 28 18.70 22.89 -12.55
CA ALA A 28 18.81 23.42 -11.18
C ALA A 28 17.51 23.30 -10.39
N ASN A 29 16.36 23.63 -11.02
CA ASN A 29 15.07 23.48 -10.39
C ASN A 29 14.72 22.02 -10.09
N ASN A 30 15.05 21.09 -10.99
CA ASN A 30 14.81 19.67 -10.79
C ASN A 30 15.68 19.11 -9.65
N ILE A 31 16.93 19.54 -9.55
CA ILE A 31 17.83 19.16 -8.45
C ILE A 31 17.25 19.66 -7.10
N ASN A 32 16.77 20.90 -7.04
CA ASN A 32 16.20 21.44 -5.82
C ASN A 32 14.93 20.70 -5.41
N LYS A 33 14.06 20.36 -6.37
CA LYS A 33 12.86 19.53 -6.11
C LYS A 33 13.23 18.13 -5.60
N ALA A 34 14.24 17.49 -6.22
CA ALA A 34 14.69 16.17 -5.80
C ALA A 34 15.29 16.19 -4.38
N LYS A 35 16.06 17.24 -4.03
CA LYS A 35 16.58 17.43 -2.66
C LYS A 35 15.46 17.63 -1.65
N ALA A 36 14.46 18.49 -1.95
CA ALA A 36 13.32 18.72 -1.08
C ALA A 36 12.53 17.42 -0.86
N PHE A 37 12.29 16.65 -1.93
CA PHE A 37 11.62 15.35 -1.83
C PHE A 37 12.40 14.36 -0.97
N GLY A 38 13.74 14.31 -1.12
CA GLY A 38 14.61 13.48 -0.30
C GLY A 38 14.51 13.81 1.20
N ILE A 39 14.50 15.10 1.55
CA ILE A 39 14.35 15.55 2.94
C ILE A 39 12.99 15.14 3.50
N VAL A 40 11.91 15.36 2.75
CA VAL A 40 10.56 14.97 3.16
C VAL A 40 10.45 13.45 3.36
N LYS A 41 10.97 12.66 2.40
CA LYS A 41 10.98 11.20 2.51
C LYS A 41 11.73 10.73 3.76
N SER A 42 12.92 11.27 4.00
CA SER A 42 13.70 10.94 5.20
C SER A 42 13.01 11.36 6.48
N GLY A 43 12.39 12.55 6.51
CA GLY A 43 11.62 13.02 7.65
C GLY A 43 10.43 12.10 7.96
N ILE A 44 9.66 11.69 6.96
CA ILE A 44 8.55 10.75 7.13
C ILE A 44 9.05 9.42 7.70
N TYR A 45 10.17 8.90 7.18
CA TYR A 45 10.75 7.66 7.68
C TYR A 45 11.13 7.76 9.16
N ILE A 46 11.84 8.82 9.55
CA ILE A 46 12.28 9.05 10.95
C ILE A 46 11.07 9.17 11.87
N ILE A 47 10.06 9.96 11.47
CA ILE A 47 8.83 10.14 12.29
C ILE A 47 8.11 8.81 12.46
N ARG A 48 7.98 7.99 11.40
CA ARG A 48 7.36 6.67 11.49
C ARG A 48 8.09 5.77 12.50
N GLN A 49 9.41 5.72 12.46
CA GLN A 49 10.21 4.94 13.40
C GLN A 49 9.99 5.41 14.85
N GLN A 50 10.03 6.72 15.08
CA GLN A 50 9.77 7.29 16.41
C GLN A 50 8.36 6.98 16.92
N VAL A 51 7.34 7.03 16.06
CA VAL A 51 5.96 6.67 16.44
C VAL A 51 5.87 5.20 16.83
N ILE A 52 6.50 4.28 16.07
CA ILE A 52 6.54 2.85 16.41
C ILE A 52 7.21 2.63 17.77
N GLU A 53 8.37 3.24 17.99
CA GLU A 53 9.08 3.14 19.27
C GLU A 53 8.25 3.67 20.44
N GLN A 54 7.60 4.83 20.27
CA GLN A 54 6.74 5.40 21.29
C GLN A 54 5.51 4.52 21.58
N LYS A 55 4.89 3.96 20.56
CA LYS A 55 3.78 3.00 20.74
C LYS A 55 4.22 1.77 21.55
N GLN A 56 5.41 1.23 21.26
CA GLN A 56 5.95 0.09 22.00
C GLN A 56 6.21 0.44 23.48
N VAL A 57 6.83 1.59 23.75
CA VAL A 57 7.11 2.04 25.13
C VAL A 57 5.83 2.27 25.94
N LEU A 58 4.79 2.81 25.28
CA LEU A 58 3.52 3.14 25.92
C LEU A 58 2.52 1.95 25.89
N ASN A 59 2.87 0.82 25.28
CA ASN A 59 1.97 -0.31 25.03
C ASN A 59 0.66 0.11 24.34
N LEU A 60 0.75 1.01 23.35
CA LEU A 60 -0.38 1.50 22.58
C LEU A 60 -0.43 0.79 21.22
N LEU A 61 -1.62 0.40 20.83
CA LEU A 61 -1.92 -0.13 19.50
C LEU A 61 -3.06 0.67 18.89
N ASP A 62 -2.95 1.00 17.61
CA ASP A 62 -4.08 1.47 16.82
C ASP A 62 -4.72 0.32 16.02
N PHE A 63 -5.79 0.62 15.29
CA PHE A 63 -6.47 -0.40 14.49
C PHE A 63 -5.59 -0.97 13.39
N ASP A 64 -4.75 -0.15 12.77
CA ASP A 64 -3.83 -0.61 11.72
C ASP A 64 -2.76 -1.54 12.29
N ASP A 65 -2.29 -1.29 13.51
CA ASP A 65 -1.34 -2.17 14.20
C ASP A 65 -1.95 -3.55 14.46
N LEU A 66 -3.23 -3.60 14.85
CA LEU A 66 -3.96 -4.86 15.07
C LEU A 66 -4.09 -5.66 13.77
N ILE A 67 -4.51 -5.02 12.68
CA ILE A 67 -4.63 -5.64 11.37
C ILE A 67 -3.26 -6.13 10.87
N ASN A 68 -2.23 -5.30 10.98
CA ASN A 68 -0.88 -5.65 10.57
C ASN A 68 -0.33 -6.83 11.38
N THR A 69 -0.54 -6.83 12.69
CA THR A 69 -0.09 -7.92 13.57
C THR A 69 -0.79 -9.22 13.21
N LEU A 70 -2.10 -9.19 13.01
CA LEU A 70 -2.87 -10.37 12.61
C LEU A 70 -2.44 -10.89 11.23
N ALA A 71 -2.28 -10.00 10.25
CA ALA A 71 -1.79 -10.35 8.93
C ALA A 71 -0.41 -11.02 8.98
N ASN A 72 0.52 -10.46 9.77
CA ASN A 72 1.83 -11.05 9.97
C ASN A 72 1.77 -12.42 10.65
N CYS A 73 0.92 -12.57 11.69
CA CYS A 73 0.70 -13.84 12.38
C CYS A 73 0.14 -14.94 11.46
N LEU A 74 -0.64 -14.57 10.46
CA LEU A 74 -1.24 -15.48 9.49
C LEU A 74 -0.38 -15.65 8.23
N ASN A 75 0.79 -15.02 8.13
CA ASN A 75 1.54 -14.86 6.89
C ASN A 75 0.69 -14.36 5.71
N ALA A 76 -0.35 -13.59 6.03
CA ALA A 76 -1.33 -13.07 5.10
C ALA A 76 -0.83 -11.79 4.44
N GLY A 77 0.29 -11.80 3.79
CA GLY A 77 0.70 -10.55 3.18
C GLY A 77 2.15 -10.44 2.85
N THR A 78 2.68 -11.40 2.14
CA THR A 78 3.88 -11.18 1.33
C THR A 78 3.49 -10.57 -0.01
N LEU A 79 2.90 -9.40 0.03
CA LEU A 79 3.01 -8.44 -1.06
C LEU A 79 3.87 -7.30 -0.50
N SER A 80 5.18 -7.51 -0.62
CA SER A 80 6.26 -6.56 -0.64
C SER A 80 5.85 -5.09 -0.42
N ASP A 81 6.32 -4.48 0.67
CA ASP A 81 7.35 -3.46 0.56
C ASP A 81 7.79 -3.07 1.97
N ASP A 82 9.13 -3.14 2.14
CA ASP A 82 9.95 -2.51 3.15
C ASP A 82 9.86 -2.96 4.62
N ASN A 83 10.90 -3.71 4.95
CA ASN A 83 11.68 -3.63 6.19
C ASN A 83 11.02 -2.92 7.37
N SER A 84 10.37 -3.65 8.21
CA SER A 84 10.55 -3.43 9.65
C SER A 84 9.71 -4.37 10.49
N SER A 85 10.35 -4.88 11.49
CA SER A 85 9.84 -5.63 12.64
C SER A 85 9.87 -7.14 12.45
N GLU A 86 11.02 -7.68 12.82
CA GLU A 86 11.22 -9.10 13.10
C GLU A 86 10.20 -9.60 14.11
N CYS A 87 9.07 -10.06 13.63
CA CYS A 87 8.32 -11.05 14.38
C CYS A 87 9.07 -12.37 14.16
N HIS A 88 9.82 -12.81 15.13
CA HIS A 88 10.35 -14.18 15.21
C HIS A 88 9.17 -15.15 15.28
N PHE A 89 8.53 -15.42 14.14
CA PHE A 89 7.56 -16.49 14.04
C PHE A 89 8.23 -17.74 13.53
N VAL A 90 8.18 -18.76 14.38
CA VAL A 90 8.56 -20.13 14.04
C VAL A 90 7.65 -20.61 12.91
N GLU A 91 8.23 -21.03 11.80
CA GLU A 91 7.53 -21.68 10.69
C GLU A 91 6.65 -22.81 11.23
N GLY A 92 5.35 -22.62 11.26
CA GLY A 92 4.39 -23.59 11.81
C GLY A 92 3.22 -22.97 12.57
N ASN A 93 3.39 -21.80 13.17
CA ASN A 93 2.35 -21.18 14.00
C ASN A 93 1.24 -20.50 13.19
N SER A 94 1.53 -19.98 12.00
CA SER A 94 0.53 -19.36 11.11
C SER A 94 -0.62 -20.31 10.77
N ASN A 95 -0.30 -21.57 10.52
CA ASN A 95 -1.28 -22.60 10.25
C ASN A 95 -2.12 -22.99 11.49
N LEU A 96 -1.56 -22.85 12.69
CA LEU A 96 -2.27 -23.15 13.94
C LEU A 96 -3.32 -22.07 14.24
N LEU A 97 -2.98 -20.79 14.10
CA LEU A 97 -3.92 -19.69 14.30
C LEU A 97 -5.11 -19.77 13.33
N ALA A 98 -4.83 -19.98 12.04
CA ALA A 98 -5.87 -20.16 11.03
C ALA A 98 -6.80 -21.34 11.36
N LYS A 99 -6.25 -22.49 11.81
CA LYS A 99 -7.03 -23.65 12.24
C LYS A 99 -7.90 -23.36 13.47
N GLN A 100 -7.37 -22.62 14.44
CA GLN A 100 -8.13 -22.22 15.62
C GLN A 100 -9.29 -21.29 15.25
N CYS A 101 -9.05 -20.32 14.36
CA CYS A 101 -10.09 -19.44 13.82
C CYS A 101 -11.19 -20.24 13.11
N LEU A 102 -10.82 -21.19 12.24
CA LEU A 102 -11.76 -22.06 11.54
C LEU A 102 -12.57 -22.95 12.49
N ALA A 103 -11.94 -23.47 13.53
CA ALA A 103 -12.62 -24.32 14.51
C ALA A 103 -13.67 -23.52 15.31
N GLN A 104 -13.38 -22.25 15.58
CA GLN A 104 -14.27 -21.39 16.35
C GLN A 104 -15.32 -20.69 15.45
N TYR A 105 -14.93 -20.33 14.23
CA TYR A 105 -15.75 -19.60 13.27
C TYR A 105 -15.70 -20.30 11.90
N PRO A 106 -16.40 -21.42 11.71
CA PRO A 106 -16.34 -22.17 10.45
C PRO A 106 -17.02 -21.44 9.29
N VAL A 107 -17.85 -20.45 9.57
CA VAL A 107 -18.53 -19.62 8.56
C VAL A 107 -18.34 -18.16 8.90
N ALA A 108 -17.94 -17.37 7.90
CA ALA A 108 -17.84 -15.93 8.00
C ALA A 108 -18.70 -15.23 6.95
N LEU A 109 -19.39 -14.18 7.36
CA LEU A 109 -20.13 -13.26 6.50
C LEU A 109 -19.48 -11.89 6.62
N ILE A 110 -19.01 -11.34 5.51
CA ILE A 110 -18.39 -10.03 5.44
C ILE A 110 -19.31 -9.12 4.64
N ASP A 111 -19.85 -8.14 5.30
CA ASP A 111 -20.70 -7.13 4.67
C ASP A 111 -19.87 -5.93 4.21
N GLU A 112 -20.39 -5.15 3.27
CA GLU A 112 -19.72 -3.98 2.67
C GLU A 112 -18.32 -4.32 2.13
N PHE A 113 -18.17 -5.50 1.54
CA PHE A 113 -16.87 -6.02 1.11
C PHE A 113 -16.14 -5.12 0.11
N GLN A 114 -16.84 -4.26 -0.65
CA GLN A 114 -16.24 -3.29 -1.56
C GLN A 114 -15.33 -2.25 -0.85
N ASP A 115 -15.49 -2.08 0.47
CA ASP A 115 -14.70 -1.15 1.28
C ASP A 115 -13.54 -1.85 2.03
N THR A 116 -13.38 -3.16 1.82
CA THR A 116 -12.32 -3.97 2.43
C THR A 116 -10.98 -3.66 1.78
N ASP A 117 -9.94 -3.48 2.59
CA ASP A 117 -8.58 -3.30 2.10
C ASP A 117 -7.89 -4.64 1.76
N PRO A 118 -6.84 -4.63 0.94
CA PRO A 118 -6.14 -5.86 0.53
C PRO A 118 -5.57 -6.68 1.69
N LYS A 119 -5.16 -6.04 2.81
CA LYS A 119 -4.63 -6.76 3.99
C LYS A 119 -5.74 -7.49 4.73
N GLN A 120 -6.89 -6.83 4.93
CA GLN A 120 -8.06 -7.44 5.52
C GLN A 120 -8.52 -8.65 4.71
N PHE A 121 -8.57 -8.51 3.38
CA PHE A 121 -8.90 -9.64 2.52
C PHE A 121 -7.84 -10.74 2.58
N GLY A 122 -6.53 -10.40 2.61
CA GLY A 122 -5.45 -11.37 2.80
C GLY A 122 -5.58 -12.18 4.09
N ILE A 123 -6.02 -11.57 5.18
CA ILE A 123 -6.34 -12.27 6.44
C ILE A 123 -7.45 -13.30 6.23
N LEU A 124 -8.56 -12.89 5.59
CA LEU A 124 -9.67 -13.79 5.30
C LEU A 124 -9.24 -14.94 4.39
N GLN A 125 -8.45 -14.66 3.37
CA GLN A 125 -7.89 -15.69 2.50
C GLN A 125 -7.03 -16.69 3.27
N SER A 126 -6.17 -16.24 4.17
CA SER A 126 -5.30 -17.10 4.97
C SER A 126 -6.08 -18.03 5.88
N ILE A 127 -7.27 -17.65 6.31
CA ILE A 127 -8.14 -18.44 7.17
C ILE A 127 -9.06 -19.36 6.35
N TYR A 128 -9.79 -18.80 5.37
CA TYR A 128 -10.92 -19.47 4.70
C TYR A 128 -10.60 -20.08 3.35
N TYR A 129 -9.38 -19.85 2.81
CA TYR A 129 -8.95 -20.48 1.56
C TYR A 129 -7.94 -21.61 1.85
N GLY A 130 -7.82 -22.51 0.91
CA GLY A 130 -6.87 -23.62 1.00
C GLY A 130 -7.39 -24.89 1.67
N ASP A 131 -6.49 -25.84 1.86
CA ASP A 131 -6.84 -27.21 2.23
C ASP A 131 -7.44 -27.35 3.65
N ASN A 132 -7.05 -26.49 4.59
CA ASN A 132 -7.61 -26.52 5.94
C ASN A 132 -9.08 -26.08 5.95
N ALA A 133 -9.43 -25.07 5.19
CA ALA A 133 -10.80 -24.60 5.06
C ALA A 133 -11.69 -25.64 4.36
N LYS A 134 -11.20 -26.30 3.31
CA LYS A 134 -11.90 -27.40 2.63
C LYS A 134 -12.15 -28.57 3.57
N LYS A 135 -11.14 -28.99 4.35
CA LYS A 135 -11.29 -30.06 5.34
C LYS A 135 -12.25 -29.72 6.47
N ALA A 136 -12.31 -28.44 6.86
CA ALA A 136 -13.22 -27.95 7.90
C ALA A 136 -14.64 -27.69 7.38
N ASN A 137 -14.90 -27.86 6.07
CA ASN A 137 -16.14 -27.45 5.41
C ASN A 137 -16.50 -26.00 5.72
N ALA A 138 -15.51 -25.13 5.69
CA ALA A 138 -15.63 -23.71 6.02
C ALA A 138 -16.25 -22.93 4.87
N GLY A 139 -16.99 -21.88 5.21
CA GLY A 139 -17.62 -20.98 4.24
C GLY A 139 -17.25 -19.52 4.47
N LEU A 140 -16.92 -18.81 3.38
CA LEU A 140 -16.72 -17.37 3.36
C LEU A 140 -17.73 -16.74 2.40
N PHE A 141 -18.60 -15.89 2.95
CA PHE A 141 -19.59 -15.14 2.19
C PHE A 141 -19.22 -13.67 2.16
N LEU A 142 -19.02 -13.13 0.95
CA LEU A 142 -18.66 -11.75 0.72
C LEU A 142 -19.87 -11.02 0.13
N ILE A 143 -20.37 -10.03 0.86
CA ILE A 143 -21.54 -9.25 0.49
C ILE A 143 -21.08 -7.84 0.19
N GLY A 144 -21.40 -7.30 -0.99
CA GLY A 144 -21.01 -5.95 -1.35
C GLY A 144 -21.45 -5.55 -2.75
N ASP A 145 -21.55 -4.25 -2.97
CA ASP A 145 -21.86 -3.66 -4.27
C ASP A 145 -20.68 -2.79 -4.74
N PRO A 146 -19.95 -3.18 -5.81
CA PRO A 146 -18.81 -2.42 -6.30
C PRO A 146 -19.16 -0.99 -6.74
N LYS A 147 -20.43 -0.70 -7.02
CA LYS A 147 -20.90 0.65 -7.38
C LYS A 147 -20.98 1.58 -6.17
N GLN A 148 -20.98 1.02 -4.96
CA GLN A 148 -21.00 1.77 -3.71
C GLN A 148 -19.61 1.99 -3.11
N ALA A 149 -18.55 1.54 -3.78
CA ALA A 149 -17.17 1.72 -3.34
C ALA A 149 -16.78 3.21 -3.39
N ILE A 150 -16.94 3.93 -2.29
CA ILE A 150 -16.59 5.36 -2.17
C ILE A 150 -15.41 5.62 -1.23
N TYR A 151 -14.92 4.59 -0.52
CA TYR A 151 -13.89 4.72 0.52
C TYR A 151 -12.47 4.36 0.04
N GLY A 152 -12.16 4.50 -1.25
CA GLY A 152 -10.83 4.28 -1.79
C GLY A 152 -9.72 5.10 -1.07
N PHE A 153 -10.07 6.28 -0.51
CA PHE A 153 -9.15 7.11 0.28
C PHE A 153 -8.83 6.53 1.68
N ARG A 154 -9.59 5.52 2.14
CA ARG A 154 -9.37 4.80 3.40
C ARG A 154 -8.72 3.42 3.20
N GLY A 155 -8.28 3.11 1.98
CA GLY A 155 -7.66 1.83 1.65
C GLY A 155 -8.61 0.79 1.04
N GLY A 156 -9.92 1.08 0.92
CA GLY A 156 -10.84 0.24 0.15
C GLY A 156 -10.34 0.08 -1.29
N ASP A 157 -10.18 -1.14 -1.74
CA ASP A 157 -9.61 -1.44 -3.06
C ASP A 157 -10.59 -2.26 -3.89
N ILE A 158 -11.14 -1.62 -4.91
CA ILE A 158 -12.04 -2.27 -5.87
C ILE A 158 -11.38 -3.47 -6.56
N PHE A 159 -10.04 -3.47 -6.73
CA PHE A 159 -9.34 -4.60 -7.31
C PHE A 159 -9.33 -5.81 -6.36
N ALA A 160 -9.28 -5.60 -5.03
CA ALA A 160 -9.44 -6.66 -4.05
C ALA A 160 -10.83 -7.31 -4.19
N TYR A 161 -11.88 -6.50 -4.36
CA TYR A 161 -13.24 -6.98 -4.64
C TYR A 161 -13.31 -7.80 -5.93
N LEU A 162 -12.76 -7.30 -7.03
CA LEU A 162 -12.78 -7.99 -8.32
C LEU A 162 -11.99 -9.31 -8.29
N ASN A 163 -10.84 -9.33 -7.60
CA ASN A 163 -10.04 -10.53 -7.41
C ASN A 163 -10.79 -11.58 -6.58
N ALA A 164 -11.43 -11.16 -5.49
CA ALA A 164 -12.24 -12.04 -4.67
C ALA A 164 -13.38 -12.67 -5.49
N ARG A 165 -14.09 -11.84 -6.25
CA ARG A 165 -15.17 -12.29 -7.12
C ARG A 165 -14.71 -13.32 -8.15
N SER A 166 -13.54 -13.15 -8.74
CA SER A 166 -13.01 -14.11 -9.74
C SER A 166 -12.64 -15.45 -9.13
N GLY A 167 -12.42 -15.52 -7.82
CA GLY A 167 -12.10 -16.74 -7.08
C GLY A 167 -13.29 -17.37 -6.35
N CYS A 168 -14.51 -16.82 -6.46
CA CYS A 168 -15.71 -17.39 -5.83
C CYS A 168 -16.24 -18.59 -6.63
N ASP A 169 -16.71 -19.61 -5.89
CA ASP A 169 -17.36 -20.78 -6.50
C ASP A 169 -18.77 -20.44 -7.02
N HIS A 170 -19.42 -19.41 -6.45
CA HIS A 170 -20.76 -18.93 -6.80
C HIS A 170 -20.80 -17.39 -6.80
N HIS A 171 -21.53 -16.83 -7.75
CA HIS A 171 -21.71 -15.37 -7.89
C HIS A 171 -23.17 -14.97 -7.68
#